data_1580d42257868a337534aca0ba52a055
#
_entry.id   1580d42257868a337534aca0ba52a055
#
_cell.length_a   1.000
_cell.length_b   1.000
_cell.length_c   1.000
_cell.angle_alpha   90.00
_cell.angle_beta   90.00
_cell.angle_gamma   90.00
#
_symmetry.space_group_name_H-M   'P 1'
#
loop_
_entity.id
_entity.type
_entity.pdbx_description
1 polymer ?
#
loop_
_entity_poly.entity_id
_entity_poly.type
_entity_poly.pdbx_seq_one_letter_code
_entity_poly.pdbx_strand_id
1 'polypeptide(L)'
;MIKIGKNIKKLREKKSITQEKLANYLGVTPQAISRWESETGYPDIELLPMIADFFDVTIDDLLDRNILQNKNEIKEGIKEIDRLHSLGESNKRKELIIELYNKYPYNFELMNYYIWILAYDELNEKYDDIEKLCLLILDECTNEQIRYSAIQCLSSYYDTKGETKKALNLLK
;
A
#
# COMPACT_ATOMS: atom_id res chain seq x y z
N MET A 1 4.54 -11.17 -3.57
CA MET A 1 3.97 -12.51 -3.25
C MET A 1 4.01 -12.69 -1.74
N ILE A 2 2.89 -13.08 -1.13
CA ILE A 2 2.79 -13.29 0.33
C ILE A 2 3.64 -14.50 0.70
N LYS A 3 4.55 -14.34 1.68
CA LYS A 3 5.49 -15.40 2.10
C LYS A 3 5.06 -16.12 3.38
N ILE A 4 3.75 -16.31 3.55
CA ILE A 4 3.17 -16.87 4.78
C ILE A 4 3.77 -18.23 5.17
N GLY A 5 4.04 -19.10 4.19
CA GLY A 5 4.62 -20.42 4.45
C GLY A 5 6.01 -20.34 5.06
N LYS A 6 6.86 -19.45 4.57
CA LYS A 6 8.20 -19.21 5.15
C LYS A 6 8.12 -18.69 6.57
N ASN A 7 7.15 -17.81 6.86
CA ASN A 7 6.97 -17.27 8.20
C ASN A 7 6.47 -18.34 9.17
N ILE A 8 5.49 -19.16 8.76
CA ILE A 8 5.04 -20.32 9.56
C ILE A 8 6.23 -21.20 9.89
N LYS A 9 7.07 -21.56 8.91
CA LYS A 9 8.27 -22.36 9.13
C LYS A 9 9.21 -21.72 10.13
N LYS A 10 9.55 -20.45 9.95
CA LYS A 10 10.44 -19.67 10.83
C LYS A 10 9.91 -19.62 12.27
N LEU A 11 8.61 -19.38 12.45
CA LEU A 11 7.96 -19.32 13.77
C LEU A 11 7.94 -20.71 14.43
N ARG A 12 7.65 -21.77 13.67
CA ARG A 12 7.67 -23.16 14.14
C ARG A 12 9.08 -23.57 14.61
N GLU A 13 10.09 -23.29 13.79
CA GLU A 13 11.48 -23.60 14.14
C GLU A 13 11.94 -22.82 15.38
N LYS A 14 11.56 -21.54 15.50
CA LYS A 14 11.83 -20.71 16.69
C LYS A 14 11.21 -21.31 17.97
N LYS A 15 10.01 -21.90 17.88
CA LYS A 15 9.37 -22.63 19.00
C LYS A 15 9.88 -24.08 19.16
N SER A 16 10.81 -24.53 18.31
CA SER A 16 11.37 -25.89 18.34
C SER A 16 10.31 -26.99 18.29
N ILE A 17 9.27 -26.83 17.46
CA ILE A 17 8.17 -27.79 17.29
C ILE A 17 8.21 -28.44 15.90
N THR A 18 7.67 -29.68 15.82
CA THR A 18 7.56 -30.41 14.56
C THR A 18 6.37 -29.96 13.72
N GLN A 19 6.37 -30.24 12.42
CA GLN A 19 5.21 -30.04 11.55
C GLN A 19 4.00 -30.83 12.05
N GLU A 20 4.20 -32.04 12.56
CA GLU A 20 3.15 -32.87 13.13
C GLU A 20 2.49 -32.24 14.36
N LYS A 21 3.28 -31.65 15.26
CA LYS A 21 2.74 -30.97 16.45
C LYS A 21 1.89 -29.76 16.06
N LEU A 22 2.33 -28.96 15.07
CA LEU A 22 1.57 -27.84 14.55
C LEU A 22 0.28 -28.32 13.85
N ALA A 23 0.38 -29.39 13.04
CA ALA A 23 -0.75 -29.97 12.33
C ALA A 23 -1.84 -30.45 13.30
N ASN A 24 -1.44 -31.16 14.37
CA ASN A 24 -2.36 -31.63 15.39
C ASN A 24 -3.09 -30.48 16.10
N TYR A 25 -2.40 -29.38 16.38
CA TYR A 25 -3.05 -28.21 17.00
C TYR A 25 -4.08 -27.56 16.08
N LEU A 26 -3.75 -27.44 14.78
CA LEU A 26 -4.60 -26.79 13.79
C LEU A 26 -5.70 -27.71 13.21
N GLY A 27 -5.72 -29.00 13.58
CA GLY A 27 -6.67 -29.97 13.02
C GLY A 27 -6.44 -30.29 11.54
N VAL A 28 -5.20 -30.19 11.06
CA VAL A 28 -4.83 -30.45 9.66
C VAL A 28 -3.81 -31.60 9.57
N THR A 29 -3.45 -32.00 8.35
CA THR A 29 -2.42 -33.03 8.15
C THR A 29 -1.02 -32.44 8.15
N PRO A 30 0.03 -33.20 8.59
CA PRO A 30 1.43 -32.77 8.46
C PRO A 30 1.83 -32.42 7.01
N GLN A 31 1.24 -33.10 6.03
CA GLN A 31 1.44 -32.82 4.61
C GLN A 31 0.91 -31.44 4.21
N ALA A 32 -0.19 -30.97 4.84
CA ALA A 32 -0.70 -29.62 4.61
C ALA A 32 0.33 -28.58 5.10
N ILE A 33 0.86 -28.75 6.33
CA ILE A 33 1.90 -27.87 6.88
C ILE A 33 3.13 -27.87 5.96
N SER A 34 3.59 -29.07 5.52
CA SER A 34 4.73 -29.18 4.62
C SER A 34 4.52 -28.43 3.30
N ARG A 35 3.32 -28.50 2.70
CA ARG A 35 2.99 -27.76 1.48
C ARG A 35 2.99 -26.24 1.71
N TRP A 36 2.47 -25.76 2.84
CA TRP A 36 2.52 -24.34 3.19
C TRP A 36 3.96 -23.85 3.35
N GLU A 37 4.77 -24.59 4.13
CA GLU A 37 6.17 -24.22 4.38
C GLU A 37 7.06 -24.27 3.14
N SER A 38 6.70 -25.11 2.16
CA SER A 38 7.38 -25.18 0.85
C SER A 38 6.80 -24.23 -0.20
N GLU A 39 5.82 -23.39 0.18
CA GLU A 39 5.14 -22.43 -0.71
C GLU A 39 4.41 -23.08 -1.91
N THR A 40 4.07 -24.39 -1.81
CA THR A 40 3.29 -25.12 -2.82
C THR A 40 1.77 -25.09 -2.52
N GLY A 41 1.36 -24.41 -1.45
CA GLY A 41 -0.03 -24.17 -1.05
C GLY A 41 -0.10 -23.12 0.04
N TYR A 42 -1.32 -22.72 0.36
CA TYR A 42 -1.61 -21.74 1.42
C TYR A 42 -2.51 -22.34 2.49
N PRO A 43 -2.43 -21.89 3.76
CA PRO A 43 -3.46 -22.13 4.74
C PRO A 43 -4.81 -21.59 4.27
N ASP A 44 -5.90 -22.22 4.69
CA ASP A 44 -7.23 -21.64 4.60
C ASP A 44 -7.25 -20.33 5.42
N ILE A 45 -7.98 -19.33 4.92
CA ILE A 45 -8.09 -18.03 5.59
C ILE A 45 -8.66 -18.16 7.00
N GLU A 46 -9.55 -19.12 7.23
CA GLU A 46 -10.14 -19.39 8.53
C GLU A 46 -9.13 -19.91 9.56
N LEU A 47 -8.00 -20.48 9.11
CA LEU A 47 -6.94 -20.97 10.00
C LEU A 47 -5.95 -19.88 10.41
N LEU A 48 -5.92 -18.73 9.72
CA LEU A 48 -4.95 -17.66 10.00
C LEU A 48 -5.02 -17.16 11.44
N PRO A 49 -6.19 -16.91 12.05
CA PRO A 49 -6.28 -16.51 13.45
C PRO A 49 -5.69 -17.58 14.39
N MET A 50 -6.01 -18.86 14.19
CA MET A 50 -5.49 -19.96 15.02
C MET A 50 -3.97 -20.11 14.90
N ILE A 51 -3.42 -19.91 13.71
CA ILE A 51 -1.96 -19.93 13.47
C ILE A 51 -1.29 -18.77 14.20
N ALA A 52 -1.86 -17.57 14.09
CA ALA A 52 -1.36 -16.36 14.74
C ALA A 52 -1.37 -16.50 16.27
N ASP A 53 -2.48 -16.97 16.83
CA ASP A 53 -2.64 -17.25 18.28
C ASP A 53 -1.65 -18.32 18.77
N PHE A 54 -1.47 -19.39 17.99
CA PHE A 54 -0.52 -20.45 18.34
C PHE A 54 0.92 -19.95 18.47
N PHE A 55 1.28 -19.02 17.59
CA PHE A 55 2.63 -18.45 17.58
C PHE A 55 2.77 -17.19 18.46
N ASP A 56 1.68 -16.67 19.02
CA ASP A 56 1.63 -15.42 19.78
C ASP A 56 2.16 -14.25 18.93
N VAL A 57 1.61 -14.12 17.74
CA VAL A 57 1.90 -13.04 16.77
C VAL A 57 0.60 -12.49 16.19
N THR A 58 0.65 -11.32 15.57
CA THR A 58 -0.48 -10.80 14.82
C THR A 58 -0.61 -11.49 13.45
N ILE A 59 -1.80 -11.42 12.84
CA ILE A 59 -1.98 -11.89 11.45
C ILE A 59 -1.08 -11.10 10.50
N ASP A 60 -0.88 -9.80 10.73
CA ASP A 60 0.03 -8.98 9.94
C ASP A 60 1.49 -9.45 10.03
N ASP A 61 1.95 -9.84 11.22
CA ASP A 61 3.27 -10.45 11.40
C ASP A 61 3.36 -11.80 10.69
N LEU A 62 2.29 -12.62 10.75
CA LEU A 62 2.21 -13.89 10.05
C LEU A 62 2.31 -13.71 8.53
N LEU A 63 1.72 -12.63 8.00
CA LEU A 63 1.75 -12.27 6.58
C LEU A 63 3.01 -11.48 6.17
N ASP A 64 3.96 -11.27 7.08
CA ASP A 64 5.17 -10.44 6.88
C ASP A 64 4.82 -9.00 6.48
N ARG A 65 3.68 -8.51 6.94
CA ARG A 65 3.28 -7.11 6.75
C ARG A 65 3.85 -6.28 7.89
N ASN A 66 5.02 -5.74 7.66
CA ASN A 66 5.66 -4.87 8.66
C ASN A 66 5.03 -3.47 8.64
N ILE A 67 3.79 -3.37 9.18
CA ILE A 67 2.99 -2.13 9.18
C ILE A 67 3.75 -0.97 9.82
N LEU A 68 4.47 -1.23 10.92
CA LEU A 68 5.25 -0.19 11.60
C LEU A 68 6.43 0.27 10.75
N GLN A 69 7.14 -0.66 10.11
CA GLN A 69 8.25 -0.34 9.21
C GLN A 69 7.75 0.42 7.98
N ASN A 70 6.64 -0.01 7.39
CA ASN A 70 6.02 0.68 6.27
C ASN A 70 5.57 2.11 6.64
N LYS A 71 4.95 2.29 7.81
CA LYS A 71 4.58 3.63 8.31
C LYS A 71 5.79 4.54 8.52
N ASN A 72 6.87 4.01 9.09
CA ASN A 72 8.11 4.77 9.29
C ASN A 72 8.76 5.13 7.94
N GLU A 73 8.84 4.19 7.01
CA GLU A 73 9.39 4.43 5.67
C GLU A 73 8.59 5.50 4.91
N ILE A 74 7.25 5.42 4.94
CA ILE A 74 6.39 6.45 4.33
C ILE A 74 6.67 7.81 4.98
N LYS A 75 6.71 7.88 6.31
CA LYS A 75 6.94 9.12 7.04
C LYS A 75 8.29 9.76 6.72
N GLU A 76 9.37 8.96 6.70
CA GLU A 76 10.70 9.47 6.34
C GLU A 76 10.78 9.83 4.85
N GLY A 77 10.11 9.05 3.97
CA GLY A 77 10.00 9.37 2.55
C GLY A 77 9.30 10.71 2.29
N ILE A 78 8.20 11.00 3.00
CA ILE A 78 7.48 12.27 2.90
C ILE A 78 8.37 13.44 3.35
N LYS A 79 9.09 13.30 4.46
CA LYS A 79 10.06 14.32 4.90
C LYS A 79 11.13 14.60 3.84
N GLU A 80 11.62 13.54 3.18
CA GLU A 80 12.61 13.69 2.13
C GLU A 80 12.03 14.36 0.88
N ILE A 81 10.78 14.06 0.50
CA ILE A 81 10.05 14.74 -0.57
C ILE A 81 9.98 16.25 -0.31
N ASP A 82 9.64 16.65 0.94
CA ASP A 82 9.56 18.06 1.33
C ASP A 82 10.94 18.73 1.36
N ARG A 83 11.96 18.01 1.82
CA ARG A 83 13.36 18.48 1.79
C ARG A 83 13.83 18.74 0.36
N LEU A 84 13.59 17.79 -0.55
CA LEU A 84 13.96 17.95 -1.97
C LEU A 84 13.21 19.10 -2.63
N HIS A 85 11.94 19.33 -2.23
CA HIS A 85 11.19 20.49 -2.68
C HIS A 85 11.86 21.80 -2.25
N SER A 86 12.25 21.92 -0.97
CA SER A 86 12.89 23.13 -0.43
C SER A 86 14.26 23.42 -1.06
N LEU A 87 14.94 22.38 -1.56
CA LEU A 87 16.23 22.50 -2.26
C LEU A 87 16.10 22.73 -3.76
N GLY A 88 14.87 22.72 -4.33
CA GLY A 88 14.66 22.85 -5.76
C GLY A 88 15.07 21.62 -6.59
N GLU A 89 15.29 20.45 -5.94
CA GLU A 89 15.74 19.20 -6.56
C GLU A 89 14.56 18.46 -7.24
N SER A 90 13.93 19.09 -8.23
CA SER A 90 12.67 18.66 -8.82
C SER A 90 12.71 17.23 -9.40
N ASN A 91 13.80 16.85 -10.07
CA ASN A 91 13.92 15.53 -10.69
C ASN A 91 13.99 14.41 -9.63
N LYS A 92 14.86 14.58 -8.62
CA LYS A 92 14.99 13.61 -7.53
C LYS A 92 13.69 13.48 -6.74
N ARG A 93 13.00 14.62 -6.52
CA ARG A 93 11.69 14.63 -5.87
C ARG A 93 10.66 13.82 -6.66
N LYS A 94 10.59 14.02 -7.99
CA LYS A 94 9.68 13.28 -8.89
C LYS A 94 9.96 11.77 -8.82
N GLU A 95 11.22 11.37 -8.94
CA GLU A 95 11.64 9.96 -8.87
C GLU A 95 11.24 9.31 -7.54
N LEU A 96 11.52 9.99 -6.41
CA LEU A 96 11.19 9.47 -5.08
C LEU A 96 9.66 9.33 -4.87
N ILE A 97 8.87 10.30 -5.34
CA ILE A 97 7.40 10.21 -5.26
C ILE A 97 6.89 9.01 -6.05
N ILE A 98 7.38 8.81 -7.27
CA ILE A 98 6.97 7.68 -8.13
C ILE A 98 7.35 6.33 -7.47
N GLU A 99 8.57 6.23 -6.92
CA GLU A 99 9.03 5.02 -6.22
C GLU A 99 8.13 4.69 -5.02
N LEU A 100 7.91 5.67 -4.14
CA LEU A 100 7.10 5.48 -2.94
C LEU A 100 5.63 5.20 -3.27
N TYR A 101 5.05 5.90 -4.25
CA TYR A 101 3.68 5.64 -4.69
C TYR A 101 3.53 4.23 -5.27
N ASN A 102 4.45 3.77 -6.11
CA ASN A 102 4.41 2.40 -6.65
C ASN A 102 4.52 1.34 -5.54
N LYS A 103 5.24 1.62 -4.47
CA LYS A 103 5.38 0.73 -3.31
C LYS A 103 4.17 0.76 -2.38
N TYR A 104 3.53 1.93 -2.23
CA TYR A 104 2.41 2.19 -1.32
C TYR A 104 1.23 2.88 -2.02
N PRO A 105 0.61 2.25 -3.04
CA PRO A 105 -0.35 2.91 -3.93
C PRO A 105 -1.68 3.31 -3.26
N TYR A 106 -1.97 2.78 -2.07
CA TYR A 106 -3.15 3.13 -1.28
C TYR A 106 -2.86 4.13 -0.14
N ASN A 107 -1.66 4.72 -0.10
CA ASN A 107 -1.37 5.81 0.80
C ASN A 107 -1.82 7.13 0.14
N PHE A 108 -2.86 7.76 0.69
CA PHE A 108 -3.46 8.97 0.09
C PHE A 108 -2.54 10.18 0.08
N GLU A 109 -1.58 10.29 1.00
CA GLU A 109 -0.61 11.38 1.00
C GLU A 109 0.38 11.24 -0.15
N LEU A 110 0.90 10.04 -0.40
CA LEU A 110 1.74 9.74 -1.56
C LEU A 110 0.95 9.83 -2.87
N MET A 111 -0.31 9.36 -2.88
CA MET A 111 -1.20 9.50 -4.02
C MET A 111 -1.44 10.98 -4.36
N ASN A 112 -1.60 11.84 -3.35
CA ASN A 112 -1.75 13.28 -3.55
C ASN A 112 -0.50 13.91 -4.19
N TYR A 113 0.71 13.55 -3.78
CA TYR A 113 1.92 13.99 -4.48
C TYR A 113 1.97 13.49 -5.92
N TYR A 114 1.55 12.24 -6.15
CA TYR A 114 1.61 11.62 -7.48
C TYR A 114 0.64 12.22 -8.48
N ILE A 115 -0.61 12.56 -8.10
CA ILE A 115 -1.57 13.20 -9.01
C ILE A 115 -1.05 14.55 -9.51
N TRP A 116 -0.34 15.31 -8.69
CA TRP A 116 0.28 16.56 -9.10
C TRP A 116 1.47 16.37 -10.06
N ILE A 117 2.23 15.27 -9.92
CA ILE A 117 3.25 14.91 -10.92
C ILE A 117 2.60 14.68 -12.29
N LEU A 118 1.49 13.95 -12.32
CA LEU A 118 0.75 13.69 -13.54
C LEU A 118 0.18 14.98 -14.13
N ALA A 119 -0.36 15.87 -13.28
CA ALA A 119 -0.99 17.12 -13.70
C ALA A 119 0.00 18.12 -14.34
N TYR A 120 1.29 18.04 -14.00
CA TYR A 120 2.34 18.89 -14.61
C TYR A 120 2.93 18.31 -15.90
N ASP A 121 2.49 17.13 -16.33
CA ASP A 121 3.01 16.45 -17.53
C ASP A 121 1.86 15.88 -18.36
N GLU A 122 1.22 16.77 -19.15
CA GLU A 122 0.07 16.42 -20.00
C GLU A 122 0.38 15.37 -21.09
N LEU A 123 1.67 15.19 -21.40
CA LEU A 123 2.14 14.18 -22.36
C LEU A 123 2.40 12.82 -21.71
N ASN A 124 2.22 12.72 -20.38
CA ASN A 124 2.39 11.47 -19.67
C ASN A 124 1.30 10.47 -20.08
N GLU A 125 1.70 9.24 -20.39
CA GLU A 125 0.77 8.15 -20.76
C GLU A 125 -0.30 7.85 -19.69
N LYS A 126 -0.05 8.24 -18.42
CA LYS A 126 -0.94 8.07 -17.26
C LYS A 126 -1.69 9.36 -16.90
N TYR A 127 -1.68 10.37 -17.77
CA TYR A 127 -2.34 11.65 -17.49
C TYR A 127 -3.83 11.46 -17.20
N ASP A 128 -4.51 10.58 -17.92
CA ASP A 128 -5.93 10.29 -17.71
C ASP A 128 -6.21 9.48 -16.41
N ASP A 129 -5.20 8.93 -15.73
CA ASP A 129 -5.37 8.33 -14.40
C ASP A 129 -5.67 9.39 -13.32
N ILE A 130 -5.44 10.68 -13.57
CA ILE A 130 -5.72 11.78 -12.64
C ILE A 130 -7.17 11.74 -12.16
N GLU A 131 -8.12 11.63 -13.09
CA GLU A 131 -9.55 11.59 -12.76
C GLU A 131 -9.86 10.45 -11.79
N LYS A 132 -9.41 9.24 -12.11
CA LYS A 132 -9.61 8.05 -11.29
C LYS A 132 -9.00 8.18 -9.90
N LEU A 133 -7.77 8.67 -9.80
CA LEU A 133 -7.07 8.79 -8.52
C LEU A 133 -7.67 9.90 -7.65
N CYS A 134 -8.03 11.04 -8.25
CA CYS A 134 -8.70 12.11 -7.53
C CYS A 134 -10.08 11.65 -6.99
N LEU A 135 -10.87 10.94 -7.79
CA LEU A 135 -12.15 10.41 -7.35
C LEU A 135 -11.98 9.39 -6.21
N LEU A 136 -10.96 8.53 -6.26
CA LEU A 136 -10.64 7.61 -5.19
C LEU A 136 -10.28 8.35 -3.90
N ILE A 137 -9.47 9.41 -3.97
CA ILE A 137 -9.17 10.27 -2.80
C ILE A 137 -10.46 10.87 -2.24
N LEU A 138 -11.36 11.37 -3.10
CA LEU A 138 -12.61 12.00 -2.65
C LEU A 138 -13.59 11.02 -2.03
N ASP A 139 -13.56 9.76 -2.42
CA ASP A 139 -14.43 8.72 -1.88
C ASP A 139 -13.90 8.16 -0.54
N GLU A 140 -12.63 7.82 -0.49
CA GLU A 140 -12.06 7.01 0.60
C GLU A 140 -11.23 7.82 1.63
N CYS A 141 -10.67 8.97 1.23
CA CYS A 141 -9.79 9.74 2.12
C CYS A 141 -10.57 10.64 3.07
N THR A 142 -10.28 10.56 4.37
CA THR A 142 -10.91 11.40 5.40
C THR A 142 -10.14 12.68 5.73
N ASN A 143 -8.93 12.85 5.18
CA ASN A 143 -8.11 14.04 5.40
C ASN A 143 -8.58 15.17 4.49
N GLU A 144 -9.14 16.23 5.08
CA GLU A 144 -9.72 17.38 4.36
C GLU A 144 -8.70 18.13 3.48
N GLN A 145 -7.44 18.22 3.90
CA GLN A 145 -6.40 18.91 3.12
C GLN A 145 -6.07 18.13 1.84
N ILE A 146 -5.96 16.80 1.96
CA ILE A 146 -5.71 15.92 0.80
C ILE A 146 -6.91 15.93 -0.14
N ARG A 147 -8.14 15.88 0.38
CA ARG A 147 -9.38 15.98 -0.39
C ARG A 147 -9.46 17.30 -1.15
N TYR A 148 -9.18 18.41 -0.49
CA TYR A 148 -9.16 19.72 -1.12
C TYR A 148 -8.12 19.83 -2.24
N SER A 149 -6.91 19.30 -2.01
CA SER A 149 -5.86 19.23 -3.02
C SER A 149 -6.28 18.39 -4.24
N ALA A 150 -6.97 17.28 -4.02
CA ALA A 150 -7.51 16.44 -5.10
C ALA A 150 -8.60 17.16 -5.91
N ILE A 151 -9.48 17.95 -5.26
CA ILE A 151 -10.48 18.78 -5.94
C ILE A 151 -9.78 19.80 -6.86
N GLN A 152 -8.74 20.47 -6.37
CA GLN A 152 -7.99 21.43 -7.17
C GLN A 152 -7.33 20.78 -8.38
N CYS A 153 -6.68 19.62 -8.16
CA CYS A 153 -6.03 18.87 -9.23
C CYS A 153 -7.04 18.41 -10.30
N LEU A 154 -8.18 17.85 -9.86
CA LEU A 154 -9.25 17.38 -10.75
C LEU A 154 -9.91 18.54 -11.52
N SER A 155 -10.09 19.69 -10.87
CA SER A 155 -10.61 20.90 -11.53
C SER A 155 -9.68 21.37 -12.64
N SER A 156 -8.37 21.42 -12.36
CA SER A 156 -7.35 21.77 -13.38
C SER A 156 -7.34 20.77 -14.53
N TYR A 157 -7.43 19.48 -14.24
CA TYR A 157 -7.51 18.42 -15.26
C TYR A 157 -8.73 18.60 -16.19
N TYR A 158 -9.91 18.88 -15.64
CA TYR A 158 -11.11 19.11 -16.46
C TYR A 158 -11.02 20.39 -17.27
N ASP A 159 -10.41 21.46 -16.74
CA ASP A 159 -10.19 22.70 -17.50
C ASP A 159 -9.26 22.45 -18.70
N THR A 160 -8.19 21.70 -18.52
CA THR A 160 -7.28 21.32 -19.62
C THR A 160 -7.97 20.49 -20.70
N LYS A 161 -8.91 19.61 -20.28
CA LYS A 161 -9.74 18.81 -21.22
C LYS A 161 -10.88 19.62 -21.86
N GLY A 162 -11.09 20.90 -21.50
CA GLY A 162 -12.20 21.73 -21.97
C GLY A 162 -13.55 21.40 -21.33
N GLU A 163 -13.56 20.60 -20.24
CA GLU A 163 -14.77 20.17 -19.52
C GLU A 163 -15.13 21.14 -18.38
N THR A 164 -15.16 22.44 -18.68
CA THR A 164 -15.33 23.54 -17.71
C THR A 164 -16.55 23.38 -16.78
N LYS A 165 -17.63 22.76 -17.28
CA LYS A 165 -18.83 22.50 -16.45
C LYS A 165 -18.53 21.51 -15.31
N LYS A 166 -17.73 20.48 -15.57
CA LYS A 166 -17.31 19.53 -14.53
C LYS A 166 -16.40 20.21 -13.51
N ALA A 167 -15.42 21.01 -13.98
CA ALA A 167 -14.54 21.78 -13.13
C ALA A 167 -15.30 22.69 -12.15
N LEU A 168 -16.27 23.45 -12.65
CA LEU A 168 -17.09 24.37 -11.83
C LEU A 168 -17.99 23.64 -10.81
N ASN A 169 -18.44 22.44 -11.09
CA ASN A 169 -19.27 21.67 -10.17
C ASN A 169 -18.50 21.11 -8.96
N LEU A 170 -17.18 20.92 -9.10
CA LEU A 170 -16.31 20.47 -8.00
C LEU A 170 -16.04 21.56 -6.95
N LEU A 171 -16.21 22.84 -7.34
CA LEU A 171 -15.89 23.99 -6.49
C LEU A 171 -17.12 24.55 -5.73
N LYS A 172 -18.28 23.91 -5.86
CA LYS A 172 -19.52 24.25 -5.16
C LYS A 172 -19.70 23.41 -3.91
#